data_2cf9a17e71ce840675bbd83d79d90bc9
#
_entry.id   2cf9a17e71ce840675bbd83d79d90bc9
#
_cell.length_a   1.000
_cell.length_b   1.000
_cell.length_c   1.000
_cell.angle_alpha   90.00
_cell.angle_beta   90.00
_cell.angle_gamma   90.00
#
_symmetry.space_group_name_H-M   'P 1'
#
loop_
_entity.id
_entity.type
_entity.pdbx_description
1 polymer ?
#
loop_
_entity_poly.entity_id
_entity_poly.type
_entity_poly.pdbx_seq_one_letter_code
_entity_poly.pdbx_strand_id
1 'polypeptide(L)'
;MDKLIFRGVRALLGGRVRIILSGGAPLSPESHNFIRTCMGCPLMQGYGLTETCACATLMAVEDMVSTGGTGAPVQGVSIRLVNWEEGNYRVTDSPRPRGEILISGGNITDGYYKLPGKTEEEYFHDEAGRRWFRSGDIGQMEQDGSLKIIDRKKDLVKLQFGEYVRWKDSDLPRLVVTVVFLAWAK
;
A
#
# COMPACT_ATOMS: atom_id res chain seq x y z
N MET A 1 -24.96 1.26 -21.98
CA MET A 1 -25.01 2.72 -21.78
C MET A 1 -23.64 3.32 -21.48
N ASP A 2 -22.82 2.71 -20.63
CA ASP A 2 -21.50 3.24 -20.20
C ASP A 2 -20.46 3.46 -21.30
N LYS A 3 -20.47 2.63 -22.35
CA LYS A 3 -19.51 2.76 -23.46
C LYS A 3 -19.65 4.06 -24.27
N LEU A 4 -20.83 4.67 -24.29
CA LEU A 4 -21.08 5.92 -25.00
C LEU A 4 -20.73 7.14 -24.14
N ILE A 5 -21.12 7.12 -22.84
CA ILE A 5 -20.94 8.25 -21.92
C ILE A 5 -19.45 8.50 -21.68
N PHE A 6 -18.67 7.45 -21.37
CA PHE A 6 -17.24 7.58 -21.02
C PHE A 6 -16.29 7.38 -22.21
N ARG A 7 -16.78 7.35 -23.44
CA ARG A 7 -15.96 7.19 -24.65
C ARG A 7 -14.91 8.30 -24.77
N GLY A 8 -15.30 9.55 -24.50
CA GLY A 8 -14.38 10.69 -24.53
C GLY A 8 -13.26 10.56 -23.47
N VAL A 9 -13.63 10.19 -22.25
CA VAL A 9 -12.67 9.98 -21.15
C VAL A 9 -11.68 8.87 -21.50
N ARG A 10 -12.14 7.74 -21.98
CA ARG A 10 -11.30 6.61 -22.41
C ARG A 10 -10.39 6.97 -23.58
N ALA A 11 -10.88 7.81 -24.51
CA ALA A 11 -10.11 8.27 -25.65
C ALA A 11 -8.90 9.13 -25.26
N LEU A 12 -8.95 9.86 -24.13
CA LEU A 12 -7.82 10.62 -23.61
C LEU A 12 -6.59 9.73 -23.32
N LEU A 13 -6.84 8.46 -22.95
CA LEU A 13 -5.80 7.45 -22.74
C LEU A 13 -5.70 6.45 -23.91
N GLY A 14 -6.13 6.85 -25.10
CA GLY A 14 -6.04 6.07 -26.33
C GLY A 14 -7.13 5.00 -26.48
N GLY A 15 -8.09 4.90 -25.55
CA GLY A 15 -9.25 4.00 -25.64
C GLY A 15 -8.96 2.48 -25.54
N ARG A 16 -7.71 2.10 -25.23
CA ARG A 16 -7.23 0.71 -25.24
C ARG A 16 -6.74 0.21 -23.88
N VAL A 17 -6.90 1.01 -22.81
CA VAL A 17 -6.51 0.61 -21.47
C VAL A 17 -7.34 -0.59 -21.01
N ARG A 18 -6.70 -1.65 -20.56
CA ARG A 18 -7.34 -2.89 -20.10
C ARG A 18 -7.21 -3.11 -18.61
N ILE A 19 -6.14 -2.59 -18.00
CA ILE A 19 -5.85 -2.71 -16.58
C ILE A 19 -5.20 -1.42 -16.13
N ILE A 20 -5.52 -0.98 -14.93
CA ILE A 20 -4.89 0.16 -14.26
C ILE A 20 -4.30 -0.34 -12.94
N LEU A 21 -3.04 0.01 -12.69
CA LEU A 21 -2.37 -0.22 -11.40
C LEU A 21 -2.14 1.12 -10.72
N SER A 22 -2.56 1.25 -9.48
CA SER A 22 -2.34 2.40 -8.64
C SER A 22 -1.46 2.03 -7.45
N GLY A 23 -0.41 2.79 -7.20
CA GLY A 23 0.52 2.57 -6.08
C GLY A 23 1.28 3.83 -5.72
N GLY A 24 2.10 3.75 -4.67
CA GLY A 24 2.92 4.87 -4.19
C GLY A 24 2.19 5.85 -3.27
N ALA A 25 0.85 5.89 -3.32
CA ALA A 25 0.03 6.68 -2.39
C ALA A 25 -1.35 6.04 -2.23
N PRO A 26 -2.04 6.27 -1.10
CA PRO A 26 -3.40 5.79 -0.91
C PRO A 26 -4.37 6.40 -1.93
N LEU A 27 -5.20 5.56 -2.53
CA LEU A 27 -6.32 5.99 -3.38
C LEU A 27 -7.62 5.88 -2.59
N SER A 28 -8.40 6.97 -2.53
CA SER A 28 -9.67 6.93 -1.81
C SER A 28 -10.66 5.97 -2.46
N PRO A 29 -11.57 5.34 -1.69
CA PRO A 29 -12.60 4.47 -2.23
C PRO A 29 -13.46 5.14 -3.30
N GLU A 30 -13.78 6.43 -3.14
CA GLU A 30 -14.56 7.21 -4.08
C GLU A 30 -13.80 7.36 -5.41
N SER A 31 -12.53 7.79 -5.35
CA SER A 31 -11.66 7.93 -6.53
C SER A 31 -11.45 6.60 -7.23
N HIS A 32 -11.25 5.53 -6.47
CA HIS A 32 -11.10 4.17 -7.00
C HIS A 32 -12.34 3.77 -7.81
N ASN A 33 -13.52 3.89 -7.22
CA ASN A 33 -14.79 3.55 -7.88
C ASN A 33 -15.07 4.46 -9.09
N PHE A 34 -14.80 5.75 -8.96
CA PHE A 34 -14.99 6.70 -10.05
C PHE A 34 -14.12 6.37 -11.26
N ILE A 35 -12.82 6.17 -11.06
CA ILE A 35 -11.88 5.85 -12.14
C ILE A 35 -12.25 4.51 -12.78
N ARG A 36 -12.53 3.48 -11.97
CA ARG A 36 -12.93 2.15 -12.46
C ARG A 36 -14.20 2.22 -13.33
N THR A 37 -15.18 3.01 -12.90
CA THR A 37 -16.43 3.21 -13.66
C THR A 37 -16.17 3.94 -14.98
N CYS A 38 -15.44 5.06 -14.94
CA CYS A 38 -15.14 5.85 -16.14
C CYS A 38 -14.31 5.06 -17.16
N MET A 39 -13.30 4.35 -16.68
CA MET A 39 -12.39 3.60 -17.55
C MET A 39 -12.98 2.27 -18.02
N GLY A 40 -13.90 1.66 -17.24
CA GLY A 40 -14.53 0.39 -17.56
C GLY A 40 -13.57 -0.78 -17.64
N CYS A 41 -12.50 -0.74 -16.83
CA CYS A 41 -11.51 -1.80 -16.70
C CYS A 41 -11.13 -1.98 -15.23
N PRO A 42 -10.53 -3.15 -14.86
CA PRO A 42 -9.99 -3.34 -13.52
C PRO A 42 -9.02 -2.24 -13.13
N LEU A 43 -9.17 -1.72 -11.92
CA LEU A 43 -8.21 -0.85 -11.26
C LEU A 43 -7.77 -1.53 -9.97
N MET A 44 -6.52 -1.86 -9.89
CA MET A 44 -5.92 -2.54 -8.75
C MET A 44 -5.05 -1.56 -7.96
N GLN A 45 -5.10 -1.66 -6.64
CA GLN A 45 -4.11 -1.00 -5.80
C GLN A 45 -3.04 -2.01 -5.38
N GLY A 46 -1.81 -1.54 -5.35
CA GLY A 46 -0.68 -2.28 -4.78
C GLY A 46 0.05 -1.44 -3.75
N TYR A 47 0.75 -2.12 -2.86
CA TYR A 47 1.63 -1.50 -1.89
C TYR A 47 3.04 -2.04 -2.03
N GLY A 48 3.98 -1.16 -1.88
CA GLY A 48 5.40 -1.48 -1.85
C GLY A 48 6.23 -0.22 -1.71
N LEU A 49 7.51 -0.42 -1.53
CA LEU A 49 8.51 0.62 -1.31
C LEU A 49 9.71 0.38 -2.24
N THR A 50 10.63 1.30 -2.29
CA THR A 50 11.91 1.12 -2.99
C THR A 50 12.66 -0.10 -2.46
N GLU A 51 12.60 -0.30 -1.14
CA GLU A 51 13.22 -1.40 -0.41
C GLU A 51 12.60 -2.78 -0.74
N THR A 52 11.41 -2.81 -1.32
CA THR A 52 10.73 -4.03 -1.78
C THR A 52 10.66 -4.15 -3.30
N CYS A 53 11.55 -3.44 -4.02
CA CYS A 53 11.57 -3.42 -5.49
C CYS A 53 10.19 -3.14 -6.09
N ALA A 54 9.48 -2.18 -5.53
CA ALA A 54 8.17 -1.64 -5.94
C ALA A 54 6.93 -2.38 -5.41
N CYS A 55 6.94 -3.70 -5.19
CA CYS A 55 5.70 -4.42 -4.89
C CYS A 55 5.85 -5.41 -3.74
N ALA A 56 4.97 -5.29 -2.74
CA ALA A 56 4.83 -6.25 -1.65
C ALA A 56 3.43 -6.87 -1.63
N THR A 57 2.38 -6.09 -1.91
CA THR A 57 1.01 -6.57 -2.05
C THR A 57 0.35 -6.04 -3.31
N LEU A 58 -0.63 -6.77 -3.82
CA LEU A 58 -1.41 -6.37 -4.99
C LEU A 58 -2.83 -6.94 -4.88
N MET A 59 -3.82 -6.13 -5.25
CA MET A 59 -5.20 -6.59 -5.41
C MET A 59 -5.29 -7.58 -6.57
N ALA A 60 -6.17 -8.57 -6.43
CA ALA A 60 -6.49 -9.47 -7.53
C ALA A 60 -7.23 -8.72 -8.66
N VAL A 61 -6.94 -9.10 -9.90
CA VAL A 61 -7.55 -8.48 -11.09
C VAL A 61 -9.06 -8.74 -11.16
N GLU A 62 -9.49 -9.84 -10.57
CA GLU A 62 -10.89 -10.28 -10.48
C GLU A 62 -11.68 -9.53 -9.40
N ASP A 63 -10.97 -8.86 -8.48
CA ASP A 63 -11.60 -8.09 -7.41
C ASP A 63 -12.13 -6.75 -7.94
N MET A 64 -13.36 -6.79 -8.41
CA MET A 64 -14.07 -5.64 -8.95
C MET A 64 -14.88 -4.87 -7.90
N VAL A 65 -14.82 -5.28 -6.63
CA VAL A 65 -15.69 -4.74 -5.56
C VAL A 65 -14.89 -4.03 -4.48
N SER A 66 -13.80 -4.61 -4.04
CA SER A 66 -13.01 -4.07 -2.91
C SER A 66 -12.37 -2.73 -3.25
N THR A 67 -12.30 -1.87 -2.24
CA THR A 67 -11.63 -0.56 -2.31
C THR A 67 -10.93 -0.25 -0.99
N GLY A 68 -9.88 0.57 -1.06
CA GLY A 68 -9.15 1.03 0.12
C GLY A 68 -8.16 0.02 0.72
N GLY A 69 -8.11 -1.21 0.20
CA GLY A 69 -7.08 -2.20 0.50
C GLY A 69 -5.99 -2.22 -0.57
N THR A 70 -4.89 -2.87 -0.28
CA THR A 70 -3.76 -3.05 -1.22
C THR A 70 -3.57 -4.50 -1.67
N GLY A 71 -4.54 -5.36 -1.32
CA GLY A 71 -4.55 -6.76 -1.70
C GLY A 71 -3.67 -7.66 -0.82
N ALA A 72 -3.50 -8.90 -1.26
CA ALA A 72 -2.69 -9.91 -0.59
C ALA A 72 -1.20 -9.78 -0.96
N PRO A 73 -0.29 -10.39 -0.17
CA PRO A 73 1.11 -10.48 -0.52
C PRO A 73 1.31 -11.11 -1.90
N VAL A 74 2.20 -10.54 -2.71
CA VAL A 74 2.55 -11.14 -4.00
C VAL A 74 3.34 -12.43 -3.80
N GLN A 75 3.39 -13.27 -4.82
CA GLN A 75 4.07 -14.57 -4.74
C GLN A 75 5.52 -14.41 -4.28
N GLY A 76 5.92 -15.20 -3.29
CA GLY A 76 7.28 -15.18 -2.72
C GLY A 76 7.52 -14.08 -1.68
N VAL A 77 6.52 -13.28 -1.37
CA VAL A 77 6.56 -12.26 -0.32
C VAL A 77 5.77 -12.72 0.89
N SER A 78 6.33 -12.49 2.07
CA SER A 78 5.68 -12.72 3.35
C SER A 78 5.50 -11.38 4.07
N ILE A 79 4.33 -11.20 4.67
CA ILE A 79 4.02 -10.02 5.48
C ILE A 79 3.73 -10.47 6.91
N ARG A 80 4.24 -9.72 7.87
CA ARG A 80 3.97 -9.89 9.30
C ARG A 80 3.61 -8.54 9.88
N LEU A 81 2.61 -8.48 10.73
CA LEU A 81 2.35 -7.33 11.58
C LEU A 81 3.03 -7.54 12.94
N VAL A 82 3.60 -6.48 13.49
CA VAL A 82 4.14 -6.45 14.85
C VAL A 82 3.55 -5.29 15.62
N ASN A 83 3.46 -5.45 16.93
CA ASN A 83 2.97 -4.37 17.79
C ASN A 83 3.83 -3.12 17.62
N TRP A 84 3.16 -1.98 17.61
CA TRP A 84 3.77 -0.70 17.79
C TRP A 84 3.08 0.02 18.96
N GLU A 85 3.66 -0.19 20.14
CA GLU A 85 3.04 0.22 21.40
C GLU A 85 2.90 1.76 21.51
N GLU A 86 3.86 2.49 20.97
CA GLU A 86 3.84 3.96 21.02
C GLU A 86 2.62 4.55 20.31
N GLY A 87 2.20 3.97 19.18
CA GLY A 87 1.01 4.37 18.42
C GLY A 87 -0.26 3.63 18.82
N ASN A 88 -0.19 2.73 19.81
CA ASN A 88 -1.30 1.89 20.25
C ASN A 88 -1.90 1.02 19.12
N TYR A 89 -1.03 0.44 18.29
CA TYR A 89 -1.41 -0.54 17.26
C TYR A 89 -0.90 -1.93 17.66
N ARG A 90 -1.83 -2.89 17.79
CA ARG A 90 -1.51 -4.23 18.26
C ARG A 90 -2.08 -5.31 17.36
N VAL A 91 -1.34 -6.40 17.23
CA VAL A 91 -1.79 -7.59 16.49
C VAL A 91 -2.98 -8.30 17.16
N THR A 92 -3.27 -7.95 18.42
CA THR A 92 -4.43 -8.43 19.19
C THR A 92 -5.65 -7.50 19.06
N ASP A 93 -5.56 -6.43 18.29
CA ASP A 93 -6.68 -5.50 18.11
C ASP A 93 -7.89 -6.19 17.47
N SER A 94 -9.06 -5.81 17.97
CA SER A 94 -10.35 -6.27 17.46
C SER A 94 -11.07 -5.07 16.80
N PRO A 95 -11.77 -5.25 15.68
CA PRO A 95 -12.10 -6.51 14.99
C PRO A 95 -11.01 -7.01 14.01
N ARG A 96 -9.91 -6.30 13.85
CA ARG A 96 -8.81 -6.66 12.94
C ARG A 96 -7.45 -6.43 13.58
N PRO A 97 -6.48 -7.34 13.37
CA PRO A 97 -5.09 -7.12 13.76
C PRO A 97 -4.51 -5.88 13.09
N ARG A 98 -3.81 -5.05 13.88
CA ARG A 98 -3.10 -3.85 13.40
C ARG A 98 -1.67 -3.85 13.91
N GLY A 99 -0.76 -3.22 13.16
CA GLY A 99 0.63 -3.13 13.59
C GLY A 99 1.55 -2.62 12.50
N GLU A 100 2.82 -2.48 12.85
CA GLU A 100 3.85 -2.19 11.85
C GLU A 100 4.01 -3.36 10.89
N ILE A 101 4.13 -3.02 9.62
CA ILE A 101 4.29 -3.98 8.53
C ILE A 101 5.76 -4.36 8.41
N LEU A 102 6.05 -5.64 8.61
CA LEU A 102 7.33 -6.27 8.26
C LEU A 102 7.18 -7.04 6.97
N ILE A 103 8.16 -6.91 6.08
CA ILE A 103 8.14 -7.53 4.77
C ILE A 103 9.38 -8.41 4.59
N SER A 104 9.19 -9.61 4.05
CA SER A 104 10.25 -10.55 3.72
C SER A 104 9.99 -11.19 2.37
N GLY A 105 11.03 -11.41 1.59
CA GLY A 105 10.93 -12.05 0.28
C GLY A 105 12.17 -11.83 -0.56
N GLY A 106 12.23 -12.48 -1.70
CA GLY A 106 13.34 -12.32 -2.65
C GLY A 106 13.42 -10.93 -3.30
N ASN A 107 12.37 -10.11 -3.11
CA ASN A 107 12.29 -8.75 -3.61
C ASN A 107 12.81 -7.69 -2.61
N ILE A 108 13.28 -8.10 -1.42
CA ILE A 108 13.84 -7.17 -0.43
C ILE A 108 15.26 -6.81 -0.83
N THR A 109 15.55 -5.50 -0.93
CA THR A 109 16.89 -4.99 -1.26
C THR A 109 17.91 -5.33 -0.17
N ASP A 110 19.21 -5.31 -0.51
CA ASP A 110 20.28 -5.64 0.44
C ASP A 110 20.49 -4.56 1.52
N GLY A 111 19.91 -3.39 1.33
CA GLY A 111 20.01 -2.28 2.28
C GLY A 111 20.27 -0.95 1.59
N TYR A 112 20.74 0.02 2.36
CA TYR A 112 21.00 1.37 1.89
C TYR A 112 22.47 1.55 1.53
N TYR A 113 22.73 1.98 0.30
CA TYR A 113 24.08 2.16 -0.22
C TYR A 113 24.90 3.11 0.66
N LYS A 114 26.05 2.65 1.13
CA LYS A 114 26.96 3.39 2.03
C LYS A 114 26.35 3.85 3.36
N LEU A 115 25.24 3.27 3.79
CA LEU A 115 24.57 3.58 5.06
C LEU A 115 24.36 2.31 5.89
N PRO A 116 25.43 1.65 6.39
CA PRO A 116 25.31 0.38 7.10
C PRO A 116 24.46 0.51 8.38
N GLY A 117 24.63 1.58 9.17
CA GLY A 117 23.84 1.78 10.39
C GLY A 117 22.34 1.85 10.12
N LYS A 118 21.93 2.59 9.07
CA LYS A 118 20.52 2.62 8.68
C LYS A 118 20.03 1.28 8.15
N THR A 119 20.90 0.52 7.49
CA THR A 119 20.56 -0.82 7.03
C THR A 119 20.31 -1.76 8.21
N GLU A 120 21.15 -1.73 9.23
CA GLU A 120 21.02 -2.53 10.46
C GLU A 120 19.76 -2.15 11.27
N GLU A 121 19.36 -0.88 11.25
CA GLU A 121 18.15 -0.39 11.90
C GLU A 121 16.87 -0.95 11.26
N GLU A 122 16.80 -0.97 9.92
CA GLU A 122 15.59 -1.29 9.19
C GLU A 122 15.53 -2.76 8.73
N TYR A 123 16.67 -3.45 8.63
CA TYR A 123 16.74 -4.84 8.20
C TYR A 123 17.29 -5.74 9.30
N PHE A 124 16.66 -6.88 9.51
CA PHE A 124 17.09 -7.86 10.51
C PHE A 124 16.82 -9.29 10.05
N HIS A 125 17.43 -10.26 10.71
CA HIS A 125 17.12 -11.67 10.55
C HIS A 125 16.35 -12.17 11.76
N ASP A 126 15.32 -12.97 11.54
CA ASP A 126 14.63 -13.68 12.64
C ASP A 126 15.42 -14.92 13.05
N GLU A 127 14.92 -15.61 14.08
CA GLU A 127 15.54 -16.84 14.63
C GLU A 127 15.66 -17.98 13.59
N ALA A 128 14.80 -17.97 12.58
CA ALA A 128 14.84 -18.94 11.46
C ALA A 128 15.79 -18.49 10.34
N GLY A 129 16.53 -17.38 10.52
CA GLY A 129 17.45 -16.83 9.52
C GLY A 129 16.75 -16.13 8.37
N ARG A 130 15.44 -15.90 8.44
CA ARG A 130 14.70 -15.18 7.42
C ARG A 130 14.94 -13.68 7.59
N ARG A 131 15.27 -13.03 6.48
CA ARG A 131 15.51 -11.59 6.45
C ARG A 131 14.21 -10.82 6.33
N TRP A 132 14.04 -9.78 7.17
CA TRP A 132 12.89 -8.91 7.24
C TRP A 132 13.30 -7.45 7.07
N PHE A 133 12.39 -6.68 6.47
CA PHE A 133 12.49 -5.22 6.37
C PHE A 133 11.35 -4.57 7.17
N ARG A 134 11.69 -3.56 7.97
CA ARG A 134 10.74 -2.71 8.70
C ARG A 134 10.28 -1.59 7.80
N SER A 135 9.02 -1.59 7.41
CA SER A 135 8.51 -0.59 6.47
C SER A 135 8.28 0.79 7.09
N GLY A 136 8.10 0.85 8.41
CA GLY A 136 7.64 2.06 9.10
C GLY A 136 6.18 2.43 8.79
N ASP A 137 5.48 1.63 8.00
CA ASP A 137 4.06 1.79 7.71
C ASP A 137 3.23 0.91 8.65
N ILE A 138 2.04 1.39 9.00
CA ILE A 138 1.08 0.66 9.85
C ILE A 138 0.01 0.05 8.97
N GLY A 139 -0.19 -1.25 9.13
CA GLY A 139 -1.18 -2.01 8.38
C GLY A 139 -2.26 -2.62 9.27
N GLN A 140 -3.35 -2.94 8.63
CA GLN A 140 -4.44 -3.75 9.15
C GLN A 140 -4.59 -4.98 8.26
N MET A 141 -4.67 -6.16 8.86
CA MET A 141 -4.91 -7.41 8.13
C MET A 141 -6.40 -7.69 8.09
N GLU A 142 -6.94 -7.88 6.89
CA GLU A 142 -8.33 -8.24 6.69
C GLU A 142 -8.54 -9.76 6.84
N GLN A 143 -9.79 -10.21 6.97
CA GLN A 143 -10.12 -11.64 7.16
C GLN A 143 -9.75 -12.52 5.96
N ASP A 144 -9.75 -11.94 4.76
CA ASP A 144 -9.38 -12.59 3.52
C ASP A 144 -7.86 -12.64 3.28
N GLY A 145 -7.07 -12.13 4.23
CA GLY A 145 -5.61 -12.06 4.12
C GLY A 145 -5.11 -10.86 3.32
N SER A 146 -5.98 -9.95 2.89
CA SER A 146 -5.57 -8.70 2.26
C SER A 146 -5.06 -7.69 3.29
N LEU A 147 -4.15 -6.82 2.83
CA LEU A 147 -3.55 -5.76 3.62
C LEU A 147 -4.21 -4.42 3.32
N LYS A 148 -4.45 -3.63 4.36
CA LYS A 148 -4.84 -2.24 4.27
C LYS A 148 -3.81 -1.38 4.99
N ILE A 149 -3.27 -0.38 4.29
CA ILE A 149 -2.38 0.60 4.92
C ILE A 149 -3.25 1.63 5.62
N ILE A 150 -3.05 1.80 6.93
CA ILE A 150 -3.91 2.67 7.75
C ILE A 150 -3.18 3.91 8.25
N ASP A 151 -1.85 3.81 8.40
CA ASP A 151 -1.05 4.93 8.90
C ASP A 151 0.44 4.81 8.51
N ARG A 152 1.24 5.80 8.89
CA ARG A 152 2.69 5.78 8.75
C ARG A 152 3.32 6.32 10.02
N LYS A 153 4.30 5.63 10.59
CA LYS A 153 4.97 6.02 11.84
C LYS A 153 5.50 7.46 11.80
N LYS A 154 6.08 7.87 10.66
CA LYS A 154 6.64 9.21 10.46
C LYS A 154 5.58 10.31 10.38
N ASP A 155 4.34 9.97 10.04
CA ASP A 155 3.23 10.92 9.91
C ASP A 155 2.47 11.09 11.24
N LEU A 156 2.84 10.34 12.27
CA LEU A 156 2.25 10.41 13.60
C LEU A 156 3.11 11.29 14.50
N VAL A 157 2.54 12.42 14.91
CA VAL A 157 3.21 13.37 15.81
C VAL A 157 2.81 13.08 17.25
N LYS A 158 3.82 12.86 18.12
CA LYS A 158 3.60 12.73 19.56
C LYS A 158 3.32 14.08 20.15
N LEU A 159 2.13 14.27 20.70
CA LEU A 159 1.76 15.48 21.43
C LEU A 159 2.45 15.52 22.81
N GLN A 160 2.56 16.71 23.41
CA GLN A 160 3.20 16.95 24.71
C GLN A 160 2.65 16.08 25.85
N PHE A 161 1.42 15.61 25.75
CA PHE A 161 0.75 14.73 26.71
C PHE A 161 0.89 13.23 26.40
N GLY A 162 1.72 12.85 25.41
CA GLY A 162 1.99 11.46 25.08
C GLY A 162 1.03 10.82 24.10
N GLU A 163 0.00 11.52 23.65
CA GLU A 163 -0.91 11.04 22.61
C GLU A 163 -0.29 11.22 21.21
N TYR A 164 -0.45 10.22 20.34
CA TYR A 164 -0.07 10.32 18.94
C TYR A 164 -1.26 10.80 18.12
N VAL A 165 -1.06 11.88 17.40
CA VAL A 165 -2.06 12.43 16.47
C VAL A 165 -1.50 12.38 15.08
N ARG A 166 -2.32 11.86 14.15
CA ARG A 166 -2.01 11.93 12.74
C ARG A 166 -1.98 13.38 12.29
N TRP A 167 -0.84 13.83 11.75
CA TRP A 167 -0.78 15.12 11.10
C TRP A 167 -1.67 15.06 9.84
N LYS A 168 -2.91 15.53 9.96
CA LYS A 168 -3.72 15.85 8.81
C LYS A 168 -3.35 17.28 8.40
N ASP A 169 -2.58 17.42 7.34
CA ASP A 169 -2.55 18.68 6.59
C ASP A 169 -3.94 18.89 6.00
N SER A 170 -4.82 19.53 6.78
CA SER A 170 -6.20 19.79 6.37
C SER A 170 -6.30 20.88 5.30
N ASP A 171 -5.22 21.60 5.00
CA ASP A 171 -5.29 22.85 4.22
C ASP A 171 -4.31 22.98 3.03
N LEU A 172 -3.49 21.95 2.76
CA LEU A 172 -2.67 21.95 1.55
C LEU A 172 -3.17 20.88 0.58
N PRO A 173 -3.40 21.22 -0.69
CA PRO A 173 -3.68 20.22 -1.69
C PRO A 173 -2.46 19.33 -1.81
N ARG A 174 -2.49 18.15 -1.20
CA ARG A 174 -1.44 17.15 -1.40
C ARG A 174 -1.43 16.82 -2.88
N LEU A 175 -0.35 17.17 -3.55
CA LEU A 175 -0.05 16.60 -4.86
C LEU A 175 0.25 15.11 -4.61
N VAL A 176 -0.79 14.30 -4.54
CA VAL A 176 -0.65 12.85 -4.44
C VAL A 176 -0.19 12.36 -5.80
N VAL A 177 1.09 12.12 -5.94
CA VAL A 177 1.62 11.46 -7.14
C VAL A 177 1.26 10.00 -7.05
N THR A 178 0.07 9.66 -7.53
CA THR A 178 -0.30 8.27 -7.76
C THR A 178 0.38 7.82 -9.04
N VAL A 179 1.34 6.91 -8.94
CA VAL A 179 1.96 6.30 -10.12
C VAL A 179 0.94 5.33 -10.71
N VAL A 180 0.40 5.66 -11.87
CA VAL A 180 -0.55 4.81 -12.59
C VAL A 180 0.22 4.10 -13.70
N PHE A 181 0.32 2.77 -13.59
CA PHE A 181 0.82 1.94 -14.68
C PHE A 181 -0.34 1.52 -15.57
N LEU A 182 -0.25 1.86 -16.85
CA LEU A 182 -1.24 1.48 -17.85
C LEU A 182 -0.71 0.27 -18.63
N ALA A 183 -1.38 -0.88 -18.52
CA ALA A 183 -1.05 -2.04 -19.33
C ALA A 183 -1.83 -2.01 -20.65
N TRP A 184 -1.11 -2.10 -21.76
CA TRP A 184 -1.65 -2.14 -23.12
C TRP A 184 -1.50 -3.56 -23.65
N ALA A 185 -2.59 -4.16 -24.12
CA ALA A 185 -2.49 -5.37 -24.94
C ALA A 185 -2.70 -4.97 -26.40
N LYS A 186 -1.84 -5.51 -27.26
CA LYS A 186 -2.00 -5.43 -28.72
C LYS A 186 -3.24 -6.19 -29.18
#